data_6258d41e0eeb8762f36559294948d87b
#
_entry.id   6258d41e0eeb8762f36559294948d87b
#
_cell.length_a   1.000
_cell.length_b   1.000
_cell.length_c   1.000
_cell.angle_alpha   90.00
_cell.angle_beta   90.00
_cell.angle_gamma   90.00
#
_symmetry.space_group_name_H-M   'P 1'
#
loop_
_entity.id
_entity.type
_entity.pdbx_description
1 polymer ?
#
loop_
_entity_poly.entity_id
_entity_poly.type
_entity_poly.pdbx_seq_one_letter_code
_entity_poly.pdbx_strand_id
1 'polypeptide(L)'
;MKKYLLFLIAFSFLTQCYSQIKGIPTQEMLNAPKTVTFLAYDAFDYAYTIENNVFKKSKGSENWEYKNVTLGKITKVDLQNPLKIVLFYEDFNTVILLDNQLNESQKINFSEHPTPINATA
;
A
#
# COMPACT_ATOMS: atom_id res chain seq x y z
N MET A 1 50.73 8.87 27.82
CA MET A 1 49.43 9.36 28.30
C MET A 1 48.58 10.03 27.20
N LYS A 2 49.17 10.81 26.30
CA LYS A 2 48.42 11.47 25.22
C LYS A 2 47.81 10.50 24.18
N LYS A 3 48.41 9.33 23.99
CA LYS A 3 47.89 8.32 23.03
C LYS A 3 46.59 7.65 23.48
N TYR A 4 46.36 7.51 24.77
CA TYR A 4 45.15 6.86 25.32
C TYR A 4 43.95 7.82 25.37
N LEU A 5 44.20 9.10 25.50
CA LEU A 5 43.17 10.12 25.51
C LEU A 5 42.49 10.24 24.13
N LEU A 6 43.30 10.22 23.06
CA LEU A 6 42.80 10.23 21.67
C LEU A 6 42.03 8.98 21.33
N PHE A 7 42.39 7.83 21.87
CA PHE A 7 41.69 6.56 21.66
C PHE A 7 40.31 6.53 22.34
N LEU A 8 40.21 7.09 23.53
CA LEU A 8 38.96 7.24 24.27
C LEU A 8 37.98 8.19 23.58
N ILE A 9 38.48 9.28 23.00
CA ILE A 9 37.64 10.23 22.25
C ILE A 9 37.12 9.62 20.95
N ALA A 10 37.94 8.85 20.23
CA ALA A 10 37.52 8.15 19.01
C ALA A 10 36.48 7.07 19.30
N PHE A 11 36.58 6.38 20.43
CA PHE A 11 35.61 5.37 20.87
C PHE A 11 34.26 6.00 21.27
N SER A 12 34.27 7.16 21.87
CA SER A 12 33.09 7.92 22.23
C SER A 12 32.27 8.39 21.00
N PHE A 13 32.93 8.71 19.89
CA PHE A 13 32.26 9.08 18.65
C PHE A 13 31.54 7.94 17.97
N LEU A 14 32.03 6.71 18.06
CA LEU A 14 31.44 5.54 17.47
C LEU A 14 30.09 5.14 18.13
N THR A 15 29.94 5.40 19.43
CA THR A 15 28.70 5.08 20.14
C THR A 15 27.56 6.07 19.87
N GLN A 16 27.87 7.30 19.48
CA GLN A 16 26.85 8.30 19.15
C GLN A 16 26.18 8.07 17.78
N CYS A 17 26.89 7.48 16.83
CA CYS A 17 26.31 7.16 15.52
C CYS A 17 25.23 6.06 15.57
N TYR A 18 25.32 5.15 16.53
CA TYR A 18 24.33 4.06 16.68
C TYR A 18 22.99 4.51 17.25
N SER A 19 22.96 5.55 18.08
CA SER A 19 21.72 6.02 18.67
C SER A 19 20.86 6.86 17.73
N GLN A 20 21.46 7.48 16.70
CA GLN A 20 20.73 8.28 15.72
C GLN A 20 19.94 7.45 14.69
N ILE A 21 20.39 6.23 14.38
CA ILE A 21 19.74 5.35 13.39
C ILE A 21 18.48 4.69 13.94
N LYS A 22 18.40 4.48 15.26
CA LYS A 22 17.26 3.82 15.91
C LYS A 22 16.07 4.75 16.19
N GLY A 23 16.25 6.06 16.23
CA GLY A 23 15.19 7.01 16.62
C GLY A 23 14.35 7.53 15.47
N ILE A 24 14.90 7.58 14.25
CA ILE A 24 14.26 8.25 13.11
C ILE A 24 13.08 7.48 12.52
N PRO A 25 13.10 6.14 12.32
CA PRO A 25 11.97 5.43 11.71
C PRO A 25 10.72 5.38 12.59
N THR A 26 10.86 5.45 13.91
CA THR A 26 9.75 5.30 14.85
C THR A 26 8.93 6.59 14.99
N GLN A 27 9.55 7.75 14.83
CA GLN A 27 8.86 9.04 14.92
C GLN A 27 8.08 9.39 13.65
N GLU A 28 8.55 8.98 12.49
CA GLU A 28 7.82 9.18 11.25
C GLU A 28 6.57 8.32 11.16
N MET A 29 6.58 7.13 11.75
CA MET A 29 5.39 6.27 11.80
C MET A 29 4.31 6.81 12.75
N LEU A 30 4.67 7.54 13.78
CA LEU A 30 3.73 8.11 14.74
C LEU A 30 3.07 9.41 14.28
N ASN A 31 3.70 10.14 13.36
CA ASN A 31 3.26 11.47 12.96
C ASN A 31 2.51 11.53 11.62
N ALA A 32 2.44 10.42 10.89
CA ALA A 32 1.70 10.36 9.64
C ALA A 32 0.34 9.71 9.85
N PRO A 33 -0.77 10.44 9.70
CA PRO A 33 -2.10 9.82 9.71
C PRO A 33 -2.28 9.01 8.42
N LYS A 34 -1.76 7.79 8.42
CA LYS A 34 -1.96 6.85 7.32
C LYS A 34 -3.16 5.98 7.60
N THR A 35 -4.20 6.16 6.82
CA THR A 35 -5.33 5.23 6.83
C THR A 35 -4.96 4.01 6.00
N VAL A 36 -4.47 2.97 6.64
CA VAL A 36 -4.13 1.71 6.00
C VAL A 36 -5.17 0.67 6.39
N THR A 37 -5.83 0.09 5.41
CA THR A 37 -6.75 -1.02 5.60
C THR A 37 -6.11 -2.29 5.04
N PHE A 38 -5.81 -3.24 5.91
CA PHE A 38 -5.37 -4.56 5.50
C PHE A 38 -6.58 -5.37 5.01
N LEU A 39 -6.44 -6.03 3.86
CA LEU A 39 -7.51 -6.82 3.27
C LEU A 39 -7.30 -8.32 3.46
N ALA A 40 -6.25 -8.87 2.88
CA ALA A 40 -5.99 -10.32 2.94
C ALA A 40 -4.59 -10.67 2.42
N TYR A 41 -4.22 -11.93 2.60
CA TYR A 41 -3.13 -12.58 1.87
C TYR A 41 -3.73 -13.51 0.81
N ASP A 42 -3.06 -13.63 -0.34
CA ASP A 42 -3.41 -14.64 -1.33
C ASP A 42 -2.67 -15.97 -1.06
N ALA A 43 -2.90 -16.97 -1.92
CA ALA A 43 -2.27 -18.29 -1.80
C ALA A 43 -0.74 -18.26 -2.00
N PHE A 44 -0.21 -17.17 -2.53
CA PHE A 44 1.22 -16.96 -2.78
C PHE A 44 1.88 -16.05 -1.74
N ASP A 45 1.19 -15.75 -0.65
CA ASP A 45 1.64 -14.88 0.46
C ASP A 45 1.82 -13.41 0.09
N TYR A 46 1.17 -12.92 -0.95
CA TYR A 46 1.08 -11.50 -1.23
C TYR A 46 0.04 -10.83 -0.32
N ALA A 47 0.45 -9.74 0.31
CA ALA A 47 -0.44 -8.92 1.13
C ALA A 47 -1.16 -7.87 0.28
N TYR A 48 -2.45 -7.71 0.49
CA TYR A 48 -3.26 -6.70 -0.17
C TYR A 48 -3.75 -5.69 0.84
N THR A 49 -3.52 -4.41 0.55
CA THR A 49 -3.91 -3.30 1.44
C THR A 49 -4.49 -2.15 0.62
N ILE A 50 -5.28 -1.31 1.30
CA ILE A 50 -5.69 -0.01 0.78
C ILE A 50 -5.08 1.05 1.69
N GLU A 51 -4.29 1.95 1.12
CA GLU A 51 -3.67 3.06 1.82
C GLU A 51 -3.99 4.35 1.08
N ASN A 52 -4.69 5.28 1.72
CA ASN A 52 -5.11 6.55 1.12
C ASN A 52 -5.82 6.37 -0.24
N ASN A 53 -6.72 5.40 -0.32
CA ASN A 53 -7.46 5.03 -1.54
C ASN A 53 -6.57 4.50 -2.67
N VAL A 54 -5.37 4.06 -2.36
CA VAL A 54 -4.47 3.36 -3.28
C VAL A 54 -4.50 1.87 -2.95
N PHE A 55 -4.85 1.04 -3.91
CA PHE A 55 -4.82 -0.42 -3.77
C PHE A 55 -3.40 -0.93 -3.96
N LYS A 56 -2.90 -1.67 -2.99
CA LYS A 56 -1.51 -2.14 -2.97
C LYS A 56 -1.43 -3.64 -2.82
N LYS A 57 -0.46 -4.23 -3.51
CA LYS A 57 -0.05 -5.63 -3.38
C LYS A 57 1.44 -5.67 -3.06
N SER A 58 1.83 -6.41 -2.04
CA SER A 58 3.23 -6.46 -1.63
C SER A 58 3.64 -7.83 -1.10
N LYS A 59 4.92 -8.17 -1.32
CA LYS A 59 5.57 -9.34 -0.72
C LYS A 59 7.07 -9.04 -0.61
N GLY A 60 7.57 -8.90 0.62
CA GLY A 60 8.97 -8.53 0.85
C GLY A 60 9.31 -7.17 0.22
N SER A 61 10.25 -7.15 -0.72
CA SER A 61 10.64 -5.95 -1.46
C SER A 61 9.82 -5.70 -2.71
N GLU A 62 8.95 -6.64 -3.11
CA GLU A 62 8.09 -6.51 -4.28
C GLU A 62 6.82 -5.74 -3.93
N ASN A 63 6.52 -4.70 -4.71
CA ASN A 63 5.37 -3.84 -4.50
C ASN A 63 4.71 -3.48 -5.83
N TRP A 64 3.40 -3.54 -5.85
CA TRP A 64 2.57 -3.03 -6.94
C TRP A 64 1.48 -2.16 -6.34
N GLU A 65 1.02 -1.16 -7.10
CA GLU A 65 -0.08 -0.32 -6.67
C GLU A 65 -0.97 0.07 -7.84
N TYR A 66 -2.24 0.28 -7.53
CA TYR A 66 -3.24 0.82 -8.47
C TYR A 66 -3.95 1.99 -7.82
N LYS A 67 -4.05 3.08 -8.55
CA LYS A 67 -4.72 4.31 -8.13
C LYS A 67 -5.56 4.87 -9.26
N ASN A 68 -6.80 5.24 -8.96
CA ASN A 68 -7.66 5.96 -9.89
C ASN A 68 -8.40 7.06 -9.14
N VAL A 69 -7.98 8.30 -9.34
CA VAL A 69 -8.55 9.47 -8.64
C VAL A 69 -9.88 9.92 -9.23
N THR A 70 -10.22 9.50 -10.45
CA THR A 70 -11.45 9.91 -11.13
C THR A 70 -12.67 9.10 -10.72
N LEU A 71 -12.49 7.92 -10.10
CA LEU A 71 -13.56 7.00 -9.71
C LEU A 71 -13.98 7.14 -8.26
N GLY A 72 -13.36 8.04 -7.51
CA GLY A 72 -13.66 8.21 -6.10
C GLY A 72 -13.06 7.14 -5.22
N LYS A 73 -13.80 6.70 -4.21
CA LYS A 73 -13.33 5.78 -3.18
C LYS A 73 -13.54 4.32 -3.58
N ILE A 74 -12.53 3.48 -3.31
CA ILE A 74 -12.68 2.02 -3.41
C ILE A 74 -13.60 1.55 -2.30
N THR A 75 -14.73 0.94 -2.66
CA THR A 75 -15.74 0.49 -1.69
C THR A 75 -15.69 -1.00 -1.42
N LYS A 76 -15.34 -1.81 -2.42
CA LYS A 76 -15.20 -3.26 -2.28
C LYS A 76 -14.06 -3.80 -3.13
N VAL A 77 -13.46 -4.90 -2.65
CA VAL A 77 -12.38 -5.60 -3.34
C VAL A 77 -12.69 -7.10 -3.30
N ASP A 78 -12.58 -7.76 -4.45
CA ASP A 78 -12.66 -9.22 -4.57
C ASP A 78 -11.28 -9.77 -4.92
N LEU A 79 -10.73 -10.59 -4.01
CA LEU A 79 -9.41 -11.20 -4.10
C LEU A 79 -9.48 -12.72 -4.32
N GLN A 80 -10.61 -13.29 -4.66
CA GLN A 80 -10.77 -14.74 -4.82
C GLN A 80 -9.86 -15.31 -5.91
N ASN A 81 -9.63 -14.52 -6.97
CA ASN A 81 -8.71 -14.90 -8.02
C ASN A 81 -7.57 -13.87 -8.11
N PRO A 82 -6.33 -14.24 -7.71
CA PRO A 82 -5.18 -13.31 -7.76
C PRO A 82 -4.80 -12.86 -9.17
N LEU A 83 -5.23 -13.58 -10.20
CA LEU A 83 -4.98 -13.23 -11.59
C LEU A 83 -6.04 -12.28 -12.16
N LYS A 84 -7.14 -12.12 -11.43
CA LYS A 84 -8.26 -11.27 -11.83
C LYS A 84 -8.88 -10.62 -10.61
N ILE A 85 -8.26 -9.55 -10.16
CA ILE A 85 -8.69 -8.81 -8.98
C ILE A 85 -9.77 -7.82 -9.40
N VAL A 86 -10.82 -7.70 -8.58
CA VAL A 86 -11.96 -6.82 -8.85
C VAL A 86 -12.00 -5.70 -7.83
N LEU A 87 -11.96 -4.45 -8.30
CA LEU A 87 -12.18 -3.26 -7.49
C LEU A 87 -13.53 -2.65 -7.84
N PHE A 88 -14.32 -2.32 -6.83
CA PHE A 88 -15.61 -1.68 -7.01
C PHE A 88 -15.60 -0.26 -6.45
N TYR A 89 -16.00 0.69 -7.29
CA TYR A 89 -16.14 2.11 -6.98
C TYR A 89 -17.62 2.48 -7.02
N GLU A 90 -18.28 2.43 -5.87
CA GLU A 90 -19.73 2.61 -5.76
C GLU A 90 -20.19 3.98 -6.21
N ASP A 91 -19.46 5.04 -5.87
CA ASP A 91 -19.83 6.43 -6.18
C ASP A 91 -19.99 6.67 -7.68
N PHE A 92 -19.23 5.97 -8.52
CA PHE A 92 -19.27 6.06 -9.96
C PHE A 92 -19.83 4.81 -10.64
N ASN A 93 -20.35 3.89 -9.86
CA ASN A 93 -20.96 2.64 -10.36
C ASN A 93 -20.05 1.90 -11.36
N THR A 94 -18.77 1.81 -11.01
CA THR A 94 -17.71 1.31 -11.89
C THR A 94 -16.95 0.16 -11.24
N VAL A 95 -16.66 -0.87 -12.05
CA VAL A 95 -15.81 -2.00 -11.68
C VAL A 95 -14.53 -1.95 -12.50
N ILE A 96 -13.39 -2.11 -11.81
CA ILE A 96 -12.08 -2.23 -12.43
C ILE A 96 -11.58 -3.65 -12.23
N LEU A 97 -11.13 -4.27 -13.31
CA LEU A 97 -10.46 -5.58 -13.28
C LEU A 97 -8.96 -5.37 -13.42
N LEU A 98 -8.20 -5.93 -12.48
CA LEU A 98 -6.75 -5.87 -12.46
C LEU A 98 -6.16 -7.25 -12.69
N ASP A 99 -5.00 -7.29 -13.36
CA ASP A 99 -4.21 -8.52 -13.47
C ASP A 99 -3.35 -8.75 -12.20
N ASN A 100 -2.49 -9.76 -12.22
CA ASN A 100 -1.63 -10.11 -11.09
C ASN A 100 -0.54 -9.06 -10.80
N GLN A 101 -0.31 -8.12 -11.68
CA GLN A 101 0.64 -7.00 -11.51
C GLN A 101 -0.08 -5.67 -11.27
N LEU A 102 -1.37 -5.72 -10.95
CA LEU A 102 -2.24 -4.58 -10.74
C LEU A 102 -2.35 -3.64 -11.95
N ASN A 103 -2.19 -4.17 -13.16
CA ASN A 103 -2.50 -3.44 -14.38
C ASN A 103 -4.00 -3.52 -14.66
N GLU A 104 -4.59 -2.41 -15.05
CA GLU A 104 -6.01 -2.38 -15.44
C GLU A 104 -6.22 -3.17 -16.72
N SER A 105 -6.97 -4.27 -16.63
CA SER A 105 -7.29 -5.12 -17.77
C SER A 105 -8.64 -4.79 -18.37
N GLN A 106 -9.61 -4.34 -17.55
CA GLN A 106 -10.93 -3.97 -18.00
C GLN A 106 -11.57 -2.96 -17.05
N LYS A 107 -12.33 -2.03 -17.62
CA LYS A 107 -13.16 -1.08 -16.89
C LYS A 107 -14.62 -1.23 -17.33
N ILE A 108 -15.51 -1.44 -16.38
CA ILE A 108 -16.94 -1.59 -16.65
C ILE A 108 -17.69 -0.50 -15.89
N ASN A 109 -18.31 0.42 -16.62
CA ASN A 109 -19.15 1.46 -16.05
C ASN A 109 -20.62 1.08 -16.26
N PHE A 110 -21.31 0.76 -15.16
CA PHE A 110 -22.70 0.34 -15.22
C PHE A 110 -23.67 1.48 -15.51
N SER A 111 -23.25 2.72 -15.33
CA SER A 111 -24.04 3.91 -15.67
C SER A 111 -24.14 4.18 -17.16
N GLU A 112 -23.23 3.61 -17.96
CA GLU A 112 -23.21 3.77 -19.43
C GLU A 112 -24.10 2.75 -20.15
N HIS A 113 -24.69 1.79 -19.43
CA HIS A 113 -25.63 0.85 -20.01
C HIS A 113 -26.98 1.52 -20.34
N PRO A 114 -27.71 1.05 -21.41
CA PRO A 114 -29.02 1.62 -21.76
C PRO A 114 -30.05 1.54 -20.64
N THR A 115 -29.92 0.57 -19.74
CA THR A 115 -30.66 0.47 -18.50
C THR A 115 -29.68 0.62 -17.33
N PRO A 116 -29.73 1.71 -16.56
CA PRO A 116 -28.81 1.90 -15.43
C PRO A 116 -29.02 0.80 -14.39
N ILE A 117 -27.97 0.05 -14.09
CA ILE A 117 -27.96 -0.97 -13.05
C ILE A 117 -27.19 -0.43 -11.86
N ASN A 118 -27.84 -0.34 -10.70
CA ASN A 118 -27.15 -0.03 -9.46
C ASN A 118 -26.49 -1.31 -8.95
N ALA A 119 -25.17 -1.40 -9.14
CA ALA A 119 -24.41 -2.50 -8.58
C ALA A 119 -24.14 -2.24 -7.10
N THR A 120 -24.71 -3.06 -6.23
CA THR A 120 -24.40 -3.12 -4.80
C THR A 120 -23.79 -4.49 -4.51
N ALA A 121 -22.53 -4.61 -4.79
CA ALA A 121 -21.87 -5.89 -4.57
C ALA A 121 -21.47 -6.10 -3.10
#